data_83763e2d21d5ad5fae15ce4856a4a6db
#
_entry.id   83763e2d21d5ad5fae15ce4856a4a6db
#
_cell.length_a   1.000
_cell.length_b   1.000
_cell.length_c   1.000
_cell.angle_alpha   90.00
_cell.angle_beta   90.00
_cell.angle_gamma   90.00
#
_symmetry.space_group_name_H-M   'P 1'
#
loop_
_entity.id
_entity.type
_entity.pdbx_description
1 polymer ?
#
loop_
_entity_poly.entity_id
_entity_poly.type
_entity_poly.pdbx_seq_one_letter_code
_entity_poly.pdbx_strand_id
1 'polypeptide(L)'
;MTLGKEELNRSCVCGHSTRFGVLVIGALCFSLYMASGIAFYSGLIPMTDITTSPLYTNESGTGVDYATWDLDLKDRRFEYSVLQKSWLIGILFLGVLVGIFPLTAFLQSYGPHQTVIIIGTCSTIFTGTMPFWASLGFPYLVTLRFLQGVGIANVFPIIGSIMTRWAALSESGLFISLLTGYIQLSIIISAPISGFCGLNYGWPSIYYVHSVLASVITLIWTLFFRNNPFKHPFVGEKEIRKISTGKAPITSVKAALKVPYKQIFTSVPMIVVWIAVMGNFLVTQFSITFYNMYLVWVLKLDVETAGFLATLPLVAQLVLKFVTGLLSDRITFLSERNKCRFFNSLAFYGAAFFFVVVAFVHPEDKILCAILTMIPQAMIGFNPGGFNKSSVLVARQFSPAVLTVTQAVLCSTLFAGSFIVPSLTPNNTFAEYRNVFLLYAVVLVVTNTIFIIFCRAEAAEWTKEMKEVQSEGDKVGVAA
;
A
#
# COMPACT_ATOMS: atom_id res chain seq x y z
N MET A 1 21.62 -35.16 7.66
CA MET A 1 20.46 -35.81 7.04
C MET A 1 20.64 -35.76 5.53
N THR A 2 21.00 -36.89 4.95
CA THR A 2 21.12 -37.12 3.50
C THR A 2 19.69 -37.14 2.95
N LEU A 3 19.31 -36.11 2.19
CA LEU A 3 18.08 -36.11 1.40
C LEU A 3 18.15 -37.25 0.39
N GLY A 4 17.15 -38.11 0.38
CA GLY A 4 17.11 -39.28 -0.47
C GLY A 4 17.21 -38.92 -1.97
N LYS A 5 17.90 -39.74 -2.72
CA LYS A 5 18.19 -39.57 -4.17
C LYS A 5 16.92 -39.49 -5.08
N GLU A 6 15.73 -39.73 -4.55
CA GLU A 6 14.47 -39.71 -5.33
C GLU A 6 13.86 -38.33 -5.57
N GLU A 7 14.32 -37.26 -4.88
CA GLU A 7 13.82 -35.88 -5.09
C GLU A 7 14.56 -35.11 -6.20
N LEU A 8 15.49 -35.74 -6.90
CA LEU A 8 16.48 -35.09 -7.77
C LEU A 8 16.00 -34.75 -9.20
N ASN A 9 14.77 -35.06 -9.57
CA ASN A 9 14.30 -34.86 -10.95
C ASN A 9 13.14 -33.86 -11.05
N ARG A 10 13.24 -32.71 -10.37
CA ARG A 10 12.25 -31.63 -10.52
C ARG A 10 12.52 -30.88 -11.81
N SER A 11 11.60 -31.00 -12.76
CA SER A 11 11.64 -30.24 -14.00
C SER A 11 11.63 -28.72 -13.68
N CYS A 12 12.71 -28.04 -14.05
CA CYS A 12 12.83 -26.59 -13.92
C CYS A 12 12.02 -25.90 -15.03
N VAL A 13 10.72 -25.73 -14.83
CA VAL A 13 9.82 -25.13 -15.83
C VAL A 13 10.07 -23.62 -16.00
N CYS A 14 10.50 -22.94 -14.93
CA CYS A 14 10.68 -21.47 -14.90
C CYS A 14 12.15 -21.02 -14.85
N GLY A 15 13.10 -21.81 -15.31
CA GLY A 15 14.51 -21.39 -15.41
C GLY A 15 15.14 -20.89 -14.11
N HIS A 16 14.81 -21.48 -12.95
CA HIS A 16 15.24 -21.06 -11.60
C HIS A 16 14.78 -19.65 -11.19
N SER A 17 13.67 -19.17 -11.73
CA SER A 17 13.13 -17.82 -11.52
C SER A 17 11.71 -17.80 -10.94
N THR A 18 11.25 -18.91 -10.35
CA THR A 18 9.90 -19.06 -9.80
C THR A 18 9.59 -18.00 -8.72
N ARG A 19 10.59 -17.58 -7.93
CA ARG A 19 10.47 -16.51 -6.95
C ARG A 19 10.02 -15.17 -7.56
N PHE A 20 10.40 -14.87 -8.80
CA PHE A 20 9.94 -13.67 -9.49
C PHE A 20 8.50 -13.82 -9.98
N GLY A 21 8.07 -15.04 -10.34
CA GLY A 21 6.66 -15.34 -10.60
C GLY A 21 5.80 -15.07 -9.35
N VAL A 22 6.25 -15.53 -8.18
CA VAL A 22 5.60 -15.23 -6.88
C VAL A 22 5.57 -13.73 -6.60
N LEU A 23 6.66 -13.03 -6.89
CA LEU A 23 6.78 -11.58 -6.71
C LEU A 23 5.76 -10.82 -7.57
N VAL A 24 5.67 -11.14 -8.87
CA VAL A 24 4.76 -10.48 -9.80
C VAL A 24 3.30 -10.78 -9.45
N ILE A 25 2.95 -12.05 -9.21
CA ILE A 25 1.58 -12.43 -8.84
C ILE A 25 1.21 -11.78 -7.50
N GLY A 26 2.10 -11.77 -6.52
CA GLY A 26 1.87 -11.08 -5.22
C GLY A 26 1.64 -9.58 -5.39
N ALA A 27 2.48 -8.90 -6.17
CA ALA A 27 2.32 -7.48 -6.47
C ALA A 27 0.97 -7.19 -7.18
N LEU A 28 0.57 -8.02 -8.14
CA LEU A 28 -0.72 -7.90 -8.82
C LEU A 28 -1.91 -8.16 -7.89
N CYS A 29 -1.84 -9.19 -7.02
CA CYS A 29 -2.87 -9.45 -6.01
C CYS A 29 -3.10 -8.22 -5.14
N PHE A 30 -2.04 -7.69 -4.52
CA PHE A 30 -2.17 -6.54 -3.63
C PHE A 30 -2.64 -5.30 -4.37
N SER A 31 -2.19 -5.11 -5.62
CA SER A 31 -2.61 -3.98 -6.46
C SER A 31 -4.10 -4.05 -6.79
N LEU A 32 -4.62 -5.21 -7.18
CA LEU A 32 -6.03 -5.35 -7.54
C LEU A 32 -6.96 -5.32 -6.33
N TYR A 33 -6.52 -5.83 -5.16
CA TYR A 33 -7.30 -5.70 -3.93
C TYR A 33 -7.36 -4.25 -3.44
N MET A 34 -6.23 -3.53 -3.51
CA MET A 34 -6.22 -2.10 -3.19
C MET A 34 -6.99 -1.28 -4.22
N ALA A 35 -6.90 -1.64 -5.53
CA ALA A 35 -7.70 -1.03 -6.60
C ALA A 35 -9.20 -1.15 -6.34
N SER A 36 -9.66 -2.29 -5.83
CA SER A 36 -11.06 -2.49 -5.43
C SER A 36 -11.50 -1.53 -4.32
N GLY A 37 -10.61 -1.20 -3.38
CA GLY A 37 -10.88 -0.19 -2.35
C GLY A 37 -10.85 1.25 -2.88
N ILE A 38 -9.90 1.55 -3.78
CA ILE A 38 -9.69 2.87 -4.39
C ILE A 38 -10.74 3.18 -5.45
N ALA A 39 -11.29 2.18 -6.14
CA ALA A 39 -12.37 2.32 -7.12
C ALA A 39 -13.57 3.12 -6.56
N PHE A 40 -13.76 3.08 -5.23
CA PHE A 40 -14.77 3.90 -4.56
C PHE A 40 -14.53 5.41 -4.73
N TYR A 41 -13.29 5.87 -4.71
CA TYR A 41 -13.00 7.31 -4.86
C TYR A 41 -13.37 7.82 -6.26
N SER A 42 -13.06 7.01 -7.28
CA SER A 42 -13.47 7.30 -8.66
C SER A 42 -14.98 7.15 -8.85
N GLY A 43 -15.59 6.16 -8.22
CA GLY A 43 -17.03 5.90 -8.29
C GLY A 43 -17.87 6.91 -7.51
N LEU A 44 -17.33 7.52 -6.47
CA LEU A 44 -18.03 8.53 -5.65
C LEU A 44 -18.39 9.78 -6.48
N ILE A 45 -17.54 10.16 -7.44
CA ILE A 45 -17.77 11.33 -8.28
C ILE A 45 -19.08 11.16 -9.07
N PRO A 46 -19.23 10.17 -9.98
CA PRO A 46 -20.46 9.99 -10.75
C PRO A 46 -21.65 9.57 -9.89
N MET A 47 -21.45 8.96 -8.71
CA MET A 47 -22.53 8.67 -7.76
C MET A 47 -23.17 9.93 -7.18
N THR A 48 -22.39 11.01 -7.02
CA THR A 48 -22.82 12.24 -6.33
C THR A 48 -23.01 13.42 -7.28
N ASP A 49 -22.71 13.28 -8.56
CA ASP A 49 -22.90 14.32 -9.55
C ASP A 49 -24.35 14.28 -10.07
N ILE A 50 -25.20 15.11 -9.45
CA ILE A 50 -26.59 15.22 -9.79
C ILE A 50 -26.84 15.75 -11.23
N THR A 51 -25.88 16.50 -11.79
CA THR A 51 -26.00 17.08 -13.11
C THR A 51 -26.02 16.02 -14.24
N THR A 52 -25.51 14.83 -13.93
CA THR A 52 -25.51 13.69 -14.86
C THR A 52 -26.71 12.77 -14.67
N SER A 53 -27.67 13.11 -13.81
CA SER A 53 -28.92 12.36 -13.64
C SER A 53 -29.92 12.66 -14.77
N PRO A 54 -30.66 11.65 -15.25
CA PRO A 54 -31.76 11.88 -16.23
C PRO A 54 -32.87 12.81 -15.71
N LEU A 55 -32.98 12.95 -14.38
CA LEU A 55 -33.95 13.86 -13.74
C LEU A 55 -33.49 15.32 -13.69
N TYR A 56 -32.20 15.56 -13.94
CA TYR A 56 -31.63 16.89 -13.85
C TYR A 56 -32.06 17.73 -15.05
N THR A 57 -32.72 18.87 -14.76
CA THR A 57 -32.97 19.93 -15.73
C THR A 57 -32.36 21.22 -15.19
N ASN A 58 -31.93 22.14 -16.04
CA ASN A 58 -31.36 23.43 -15.63
C ASN A 58 -32.33 24.26 -14.75
N GLU A 59 -33.61 23.93 -14.79
CA GLU A 59 -34.66 24.53 -13.99
C GLU A 59 -35.05 23.72 -12.74
N SER A 60 -34.35 22.57 -12.49
CA SER A 60 -34.62 21.71 -11.34
C SER A 60 -34.25 22.45 -10.06
N GLY A 61 -35.27 22.88 -9.33
CA GLY A 61 -35.13 23.49 -8.01
C GLY A 61 -34.76 22.44 -6.94
N THR A 62 -34.47 22.94 -5.73
CA THR A 62 -34.34 22.13 -4.54
C THR A 62 -35.62 21.32 -4.30
N GLY A 63 -35.53 20.00 -4.27
CA GLY A 63 -36.65 19.10 -3.97
C GLY A 63 -36.80 17.88 -4.86
N VAL A 64 -35.96 17.73 -5.90
CA VAL A 64 -35.94 16.51 -6.74
C VAL A 64 -35.14 15.43 -5.95
N ASP A 65 -35.77 14.29 -5.72
CA ASP A 65 -35.11 13.13 -5.14
C ASP A 65 -34.37 12.35 -6.24
N TYR A 66 -33.07 12.60 -6.37
CA TYR A 66 -32.20 11.92 -7.33
C TYR A 66 -31.85 10.47 -6.94
N ALA A 67 -32.24 10.04 -5.74
CA ALA A 67 -32.05 8.70 -5.22
C ALA A 67 -33.31 7.82 -5.37
N THR A 68 -34.29 8.24 -6.20
CA THR A 68 -35.56 7.53 -6.32
C THR A 68 -35.40 6.08 -6.76
N TRP A 69 -36.25 5.21 -6.21
CA TRP A 69 -36.26 3.78 -6.53
C TRP A 69 -36.83 3.47 -7.91
N ASP A 70 -37.49 4.42 -8.55
CA ASP A 70 -38.08 4.28 -9.87
C ASP A 70 -37.06 4.37 -11.00
N LEU A 71 -35.83 4.82 -10.70
CA LEU A 71 -34.73 4.87 -11.65
C LEU A 71 -33.86 3.60 -11.57
N ASP A 72 -33.30 3.23 -12.73
CA ASP A 72 -32.23 2.25 -12.78
C ASP A 72 -31.10 2.65 -11.85
N LEU A 73 -30.45 1.69 -11.21
CA LEU A 73 -29.39 1.95 -10.24
C LEU A 73 -28.23 2.80 -10.82
N LYS A 74 -27.93 2.64 -12.12
CA LYS A 74 -26.90 3.42 -12.83
C LYS A 74 -27.22 4.92 -12.91
N ASP A 75 -28.52 5.28 -12.86
CA ASP A 75 -29.01 6.64 -13.03
C ASP A 75 -29.31 7.34 -11.70
N ARG A 76 -29.32 6.58 -10.58
CA ARG A 76 -29.48 7.14 -9.24
C ARG A 76 -28.27 7.96 -8.83
N ARG A 77 -28.53 9.08 -8.09
CA ARG A 77 -27.50 9.94 -7.51
C ARG A 77 -27.79 10.12 -6.02
N PHE A 78 -26.72 10.30 -5.24
CA PHE A 78 -26.80 10.40 -3.79
C PHE A 78 -26.18 11.70 -3.32
N GLU A 79 -26.90 12.44 -2.49
CA GLU A 79 -26.37 13.63 -1.85
C GLU A 79 -25.64 13.27 -0.56
N TYR A 80 -24.35 13.57 -0.51
CA TYR A 80 -23.54 13.42 0.70
C TYR A 80 -22.88 14.74 1.06
N SER A 81 -23.01 15.14 2.33
CA SER A 81 -22.27 16.28 2.88
C SER A 81 -20.75 16.05 2.80
N VAL A 82 -19.98 17.14 2.89
CA VAL A 82 -18.50 17.06 2.90
C VAL A 82 -18.00 16.13 4.02
N LEU A 83 -18.62 16.22 5.20
CA LEU A 83 -18.28 15.35 6.33
C LEU A 83 -18.61 13.87 6.05
N GLN A 84 -19.77 13.60 5.43
CA GLN A 84 -20.14 12.23 5.03
C GLN A 84 -19.17 11.66 3.99
N LYS A 85 -18.75 12.44 2.99
CA LYS A 85 -17.72 12.04 2.02
C LYS A 85 -16.38 11.73 2.71
N SER A 86 -15.96 12.56 3.66
CA SER A 86 -14.73 12.32 4.45
C SER A 86 -14.81 11.03 5.26
N TRP A 87 -15.98 10.74 5.88
CA TRP A 87 -16.20 9.47 6.56
C TRP A 87 -16.14 8.27 5.60
N LEU A 88 -16.81 8.33 4.44
CA LEU A 88 -16.79 7.26 3.44
C LEU A 88 -15.37 6.97 2.92
N ILE A 89 -14.52 7.99 2.85
CA ILE A 89 -13.11 7.85 2.48
C ILE A 89 -12.30 7.26 3.63
N GLY A 90 -12.44 7.80 4.83
CA GLY A 90 -11.61 7.46 5.99
C GLY A 90 -11.95 6.12 6.63
N ILE A 91 -13.22 5.74 6.68
CA ILE A 91 -13.70 4.56 7.41
C ILE A 91 -13.07 3.24 6.92
N LEU A 92 -12.67 3.17 5.66
CA LEU A 92 -11.93 2.05 5.11
C LEU A 92 -10.62 1.82 5.89
N PHE A 93 -9.86 2.88 6.16
CA PHE A 93 -8.58 2.78 6.88
C PHE A 93 -8.78 2.40 8.35
N LEU A 94 -9.89 2.85 8.97
CA LEU A 94 -10.28 2.40 10.30
C LEU A 94 -10.62 0.90 10.30
N GLY A 95 -11.33 0.43 9.28
CA GLY A 95 -11.58 -1.00 9.06
C GLY A 95 -10.30 -1.80 8.93
N VAL A 96 -9.33 -1.32 8.15
CA VAL A 96 -8.00 -1.95 8.02
C VAL A 96 -7.31 -2.03 9.38
N LEU A 97 -7.33 -0.95 10.16
CA LEU A 97 -6.71 -0.89 11.48
C LEU A 97 -7.27 -1.95 12.44
N VAL A 98 -8.59 -2.14 12.46
CA VAL A 98 -9.25 -3.18 13.25
C VAL A 98 -8.95 -4.58 12.70
N GLY A 99 -8.98 -4.76 11.38
CA GLY A 99 -8.75 -6.03 10.71
C GLY A 99 -7.31 -6.56 10.82
N ILE A 100 -6.32 -5.70 11.05
CA ILE A 100 -4.92 -6.10 11.19
C ILE A 100 -4.74 -7.18 12.26
N PHE A 101 -5.37 -7.04 13.42
CA PHE A 101 -5.17 -7.96 14.56
C PHE A 101 -5.63 -9.39 14.24
N PRO A 102 -6.90 -9.63 13.87
CA PRO A 102 -7.38 -10.98 13.58
C PRO A 102 -6.70 -11.59 12.35
N LEU A 103 -6.46 -10.80 11.29
CA LEU A 103 -5.80 -11.31 10.10
C LEU A 103 -4.31 -11.60 10.31
N THR A 104 -3.61 -10.87 11.20
CA THR A 104 -2.22 -11.20 11.56
C THR A 104 -2.15 -12.51 12.35
N ALA A 105 -3.06 -12.74 13.28
CA ALA A 105 -3.16 -14.03 13.97
C ALA A 105 -3.45 -15.18 12.99
N PHE A 106 -4.35 -14.96 12.03
CA PHE A 106 -4.62 -15.90 10.96
C PHE A 106 -3.39 -16.15 10.06
N LEU A 107 -2.67 -15.10 9.68
CA LEU A 107 -1.44 -15.19 8.88
C LEU A 107 -0.37 -16.03 9.59
N GLN A 108 -0.22 -15.88 10.90
CA GLN A 108 0.73 -16.66 11.69
C GLN A 108 0.36 -18.14 11.74
N SER A 109 -0.92 -18.45 11.85
CA SER A 109 -1.43 -19.83 11.97
C SER A 109 -1.44 -20.57 10.62
N TYR A 110 -1.92 -19.95 9.56
CA TYR A 110 -2.20 -20.58 8.26
C TYR A 110 -1.24 -20.15 7.14
N GLY A 111 -0.51 -19.06 7.34
CA GLY A 111 0.46 -18.52 6.38
C GLY A 111 -0.17 -17.66 5.27
N PRO A 112 0.68 -17.07 4.40
CA PRO A 112 0.23 -16.11 3.40
C PRO A 112 -0.71 -16.68 2.34
N HIS A 113 -0.63 -17.96 2.00
CA HIS A 113 -1.50 -18.57 0.99
C HIS A 113 -2.99 -18.41 1.35
N GLN A 114 -3.38 -18.90 2.53
CA GLN A 114 -4.77 -18.85 2.98
C GLN A 114 -5.23 -17.43 3.29
N THR A 115 -4.34 -16.62 3.85
CA THR A 115 -4.65 -15.23 4.20
C THR A 115 -5.01 -14.40 2.97
N VAL A 116 -4.25 -14.55 1.88
CA VAL A 116 -4.54 -13.84 0.61
C VAL A 116 -5.83 -14.32 -0.03
N ILE A 117 -6.18 -15.61 0.10
CA ILE A 117 -7.49 -16.13 -0.37
C ILE A 117 -8.65 -15.45 0.36
N ILE A 118 -8.56 -15.32 1.69
CA ILE A 118 -9.59 -14.61 2.48
C ILE A 118 -9.70 -13.15 2.05
N ILE A 119 -8.56 -12.44 1.97
CA ILE A 119 -8.52 -11.04 1.54
C ILE A 119 -9.14 -10.88 0.15
N GLY A 120 -8.77 -11.74 -0.80
CA GLY A 120 -9.30 -11.71 -2.17
C GLY A 120 -10.80 -11.99 -2.23
N THR A 121 -11.28 -12.96 -1.46
CA THR A 121 -12.72 -13.28 -1.36
C THR A 121 -13.51 -12.11 -0.76
N CYS A 122 -13.02 -11.53 0.35
CA CYS A 122 -13.63 -10.34 0.96
C CYS A 122 -13.62 -9.15 -0.02
N SER A 123 -12.50 -8.90 -0.69
CA SER A 123 -12.38 -7.83 -1.69
C SER A 123 -13.39 -8.02 -2.82
N THR A 124 -13.53 -9.25 -3.35
CA THR A 124 -14.50 -9.58 -4.40
C THR A 124 -15.94 -9.30 -3.95
N ILE A 125 -16.34 -9.85 -2.79
CA ILE A 125 -17.72 -9.76 -2.31
C ILE A 125 -18.09 -8.31 -1.96
N PHE A 126 -17.27 -7.64 -1.13
CA PHE A 126 -17.60 -6.30 -0.66
C PHE A 126 -17.56 -5.26 -1.78
N THR A 127 -16.67 -5.41 -2.75
CA THR A 127 -16.66 -4.53 -3.91
C THR A 127 -17.81 -4.80 -4.86
N GLY A 128 -18.11 -6.05 -5.18
CA GLY A 128 -19.20 -6.40 -6.09
C GLY A 128 -20.60 -6.06 -5.53
N THR A 129 -20.76 -6.07 -4.20
CA THR A 129 -22.04 -5.69 -3.57
C THR A 129 -22.18 -4.20 -3.27
N MET A 130 -21.13 -3.38 -3.54
CA MET A 130 -21.11 -1.95 -3.23
C MET A 130 -22.34 -1.19 -3.78
N PRO A 131 -22.78 -1.38 -5.04
CA PRO A 131 -23.93 -0.67 -5.56
C PRO A 131 -25.24 -0.98 -4.81
N PHE A 132 -25.42 -2.21 -4.38
CA PHE A 132 -26.59 -2.62 -3.58
C PHE A 132 -26.59 -1.91 -2.21
N TRP A 133 -25.45 -1.87 -1.50
CA TRP A 133 -25.36 -1.22 -0.19
C TRP A 133 -25.50 0.32 -0.30
N ALA A 134 -25.04 0.91 -1.39
CA ALA A 134 -25.24 2.33 -1.67
C ALA A 134 -26.75 2.66 -1.81
N SER A 135 -27.53 1.79 -2.42
CA SER A 135 -28.97 1.97 -2.60
C SER A 135 -29.76 1.86 -1.28
N LEU A 136 -29.21 1.19 -0.25
CA LEU A 136 -29.82 1.10 1.06
C LEU A 136 -29.63 2.36 1.94
N GLY A 137 -28.68 3.23 1.54
CA GLY A 137 -28.42 4.50 2.20
C GLY A 137 -27.07 4.60 2.91
N PHE A 138 -26.77 5.80 3.41
CA PHE A 138 -25.46 6.16 3.96
C PHE A 138 -24.95 5.23 5.09
N PRO A 139 -25.73 4.86 6.13
CA PRO A 139 -25.21 4.01 7.22
C PRO A 139 -24.75 2.62 6.72
N TYR A 140 -25.49 2.07 5.77
CA TYR A 140 -25.17 0.76 5.18
C TYR A 140 -23.89 0.83 4.34
N LEU A 141 -23.75 1.89 3.56
CA LEU A 141 -22.56 2.10 2.75
C LEU A 141 -21.31 2.30 3.62
N VAL A 142 -21.40 3.06 4.72
CA VAL A 142 -20.33 3.23 5.72
C VAL A 142 -19.94 1.89 6.33
N THR A 143 -20.93 1.07 6.70
CA THR A 143 -20.70 -0.27 7.26
C THR A 143 -19.98 -1.17 6.26
N LEU A 144 -20.40 -1.19 5.01
CA LEU A 144 -19.72 -1.96 3.97
C LEU A 144 -18.28 -1.48 3.75
N ARG A 145 -18.05 -0.17 3.71
CA ARG A 145 -16.70 0.40 3.59
C ARG A 145 -15.80 0.01 4.76
N PHE A 146 -16.33 -0.02 5.98
CA PHE A 146 -15.61 -0.53 7.14
C PHE A 146 -15.24 -2.02 6.96
N LEU A 147 -16.21 -2.86 6.60
CA LEU A 147 -15.99 -4.30 6.35
C LEU A 147 -15.01 -4.54 5.20
N GLN A 148 -15.08 -3.75 4.13
CA GLN A 148 -14.09 -3.79 3.03
C GLN A 148 -12.68 -3.48 3.56
N GLY A 149 -12.54 -2.49 4.44
CA GLY A 149 -11.28 -2.20 5.13
C GLY A 149 -10.77 -3.39 5.95
N VAL A 150 -11.62 -3.99 6.78
CA VAL A 150 -11.29 -5.21 7.55
C VAL A 150 -10.83 -6.33 6.59
N GLY A 151 -11.53 -6.50 5.46
CA GLY A 151 -11.24 -7.55 4.48
C GLY A 151 -9.91 -7.40 3.77
N ILE A 152 -9.43 -6.16 3.51
CA ILE A 152 -8.14 -5.90 2.84
C ILE A 152 -6.99 -5.62 3.80
N ALA A 153 -7.20 -5.74 5.10
CA ALA A 153 -6.16 -5.59 6.09
C ALA A 153 -5.02 -6.62 5.88
N ASN A 154 -3.86 -6.32 6.43
CA ASN A 154 -2.74 -7.28 6.51
C ASN A 154 -1.82 -7.39 5.28
N VAL A 155 -1.91 -6.49 4.31
CA VAL A 155 -1.05 -6.52 3.10
C VAL A 155 0.43 -6.42 3.48
N PHE A 156 0.83 -5.47 4.33
CA PHE A 156 2.23 -5.31 4.77
C PHE A 156 2.77 -6.51 5.56
N PRO A 157 2.04 -7.09 6.52
CA PRO A 157 2.45 -8.34 7.17
C PRO A 157 2.65 -9.49 6.19
N ILE A 158 1.80 -9.61 5.16
CA ILE A 158 1.95 -10.62 4.10
C ILE A 158 3.19 -10.34 3.26
N ILE A 159 3.47 -9.07 2.91
CA ILE A 159 4.72 -8.68 2.26
C ILE A 159 5.91 -9.16 3.10
N GLY A 160 5.92 -8.91 4.41
CA GLY A 160 6.95 -9.40 5.33
C GLY A 160 7.09 -10.92 5.29
N SER A 161 5.97 -11.64 5.25
CA SER A 161 5.97 -13.11 5.16
C SER A 161 6.51 -13.62 3.81
N ILE A 162 6.21 -12.96 2.70
CA ILE A 162 6.78 -13.29 1.39
C ILE A 162 8.29 -12.99 1.38
N MET A 163 8.70 -11.84 1.90
CA MET A 163 10.10 -11.44 2.00
C MET A 163 10.94 -12.47 2.76
N THR A 164 10.45 -12.93 3.91
CA THR A 164 11.18 -13.91 4.73
C THR A 164 11.29 -15.27 4.07
N ARG A 165 10.30 -15.70 3.30
CA ARG A 165 10.21 -17.05 2.71
C ARG A 165 10.77 -17.13 1.31
N TRP A 166 10.49 -16.16 0.44
CA TRP A 166 10.74 -16.20 -1.00
C TRP A 166 11.85 -15.27 -1.51
N ALA A 167 12.11 -14.13 -0.85
CA ALA A 167 13.16 -13.21 -1.28
C ALA A 167 14.54 -13.68 -0.85
N ALA A 168 15.53 -13.72 -1.75
CA ALA A 168 16.92 -13.84 -1.36
C ALA A 168 17.37 -12.54 -0.67
N LEU A 169 18.31 -12.61 0.28
CA LEU A 169 18.82 -11.42 0.98
C LEU A 169 19.45 -10.40 0.02
N SER A 170 20.12 -10.90 -1.03
CA SER A 170 20.74 -10.06 -2.08
C SER A 170 19.74 -9.37 -3.00
N GLU A 171 18.46 -9.76 -2.97
CA GLU A 171 17.39 -9.24 -3.84
C GLU A 171 16.27 -8.55 -3.01
N SER A 172 16.57 -8.27 -1.73
CA SER A 172 15.58 -7.74 -0.79
C SER A 172 15.03 -6.36 -1.19
N GLY A 173 15.89 -5.51 -1.76
CA GLY A 173 15.49 -4.18 -2.26
C GLY A 173 14.51 -4.27 -3.43
N LEU A 174 14.77 -5.15 -4.39
CA LEU A 174 13.87 -5.39 -5.52
C LEU A 174 12.51 -5.92 -5.04
N PHE A 175 12.51 -6.93 -4.16
CA PHE A 175 11.29 -7.53 -3.65
C PHE A 175 10.44 -6.53 -2.88
N ILE A 176 11.03 -5.78 -1.93
CA ILE A 176 10.28 -4.79 -1.15
C ILE A 176 9.77 -3.65 -2.03
N SER A 177 10.54 -3.21 -3.04
CA SER A 177 10.13 -2.16 -3.98
C SER A 177 8.89 -2.53 -4.75
N LEU A 178 8.90 -3.72 -5.38
CA LEU A 178 7.79 -4.20 -6.21
C LEU A 178 6.57 -4.52 -5.37
N LEU A 179 6.73 -5.19 -4.22
CA LEU A 179 5.62 -5.51 -3.35
C LEU A 179 4.98 -4.26 -2.73
N THR A 180 5.76 -3.26 -2.30
CA THR A 180 5.21 -2.00 -1.80
C THR A 180 4.75 -1.04 -2.89
N GLY A 181 5.10 -1.31 -4.15
CA GLY A 181 4.60 -0.60 -5.34
C GLY A 181 3.12 -0.82 -5.62
N TYR A 182 2.46 -1.75 -4.91
CA TYR A 182 1.05 -2.06 -5.11
C TYR A 182 0.12 -0.84 -4.97
N ILE A 183 0.48 0.14 -4.13
CA ILE A 183 -0.30 1.35 -3.91
C ILE A 183 -0.38 2.18 -5.20
N GLN A 184 0.76 2.43 -5.85
CA GLN A 184 0.82 3.18 -7.09
C GLN A 184 0.18 2.39 -8.24
N LEU A 185 0.53 1.12 -8.35
CA LEU A 185 0.00 0.25 -9.39
C LEU A 185 -1.52 0.08 -9.30
N SER A 186 -2.09 0.08 -8.08
CA SER A 186 -3.53 0.01 -7.89
C SER A 186 -4.27 1.21 -8.49
N ILE A 187 -3.73 2.41 -8.36
CA ILE A 187 -4.33 3.63 -8.90
C ILE A 187 -4.17 3.66 -10.42
N ILE A 188 -2.96 3.33 -10.92
CA ILE A 188 -2.66 3.27 -12.36
C ILE A 188 -3.60 2.31 -13.08
N ILE A 189 -3.96 1.19 -12.45
CA ILE A 189 -4.92 0.22 -12.99
C ILE A 189 -6.36 0.71 -12.83
N SER A 190 -6.70 1.21 -11.63
CA SER A 190 -8.09 1.54 -11.29
C SER A 190 -8.62 2.77 -12.02
N ALA A 191 -7.81 3.82 -12.21
CA ALA A 191 -8.28 5.07 -12.75
C ALA A 191 -8.79 4.94 -14.20
N PRO A 192 -8.07 4.33 -15.16
CA PRO A 192 -8.57 4.14 -16.54
C PRO A 192 -9.80 3.24 -16.59
N ILE A 193 -9.81 2.14 -15.81
CA ILE A 193 -10.94 1.21 -15.76
C ILE A 193 -12.17 1.92 -15.21
N SER A 194 -12.02 2.67 -14.12
CA SER A 194 -13.12 3.41 -13.50
C SER A 194 -13.66 4.49 -14.42
N GLY A 195 -12.78 5.24 -15.11
CA GLY A 195 -13.17 6.25 -16.08
C GLY A 195 -13.97 5.66 -17.24
N PHE A 196 -13.43 4.62 -17.89
CA PHE A 196 -14.09 3.94 -19.00
C PHE A 196 -15.44 3.33 -18.60
N CYS A 197 -15.48 2.61 -17.47
CA CYS A 197 -16.72 1.97 -16.99
C CYS A 197 -17.76 3.01 -16.57
N GLY A 198 -17.34 4.03 -15.83
CA GLY A 198 -18.26 5.08 -15.36
C GLY A 198 -18.93 5.85 -16.47
N LEU A 199 -18.19 6.19 -17.54
CA LEU A 199 -18.72 6.92 -18.69
C LEU A 199 -19.64 6.08 -19.58
N ASN A 200 -19.28 4.82 -19.87
CA ASN A 200 -20.00 4.01 -20.85
C ASN A 200 -21.12 3.16 -20.26
N TYR A 201 -21.00 2.73 -18.99
CA TYR A 201 -21.92 1.75 -18.37
C TYR A 201 -22.52 2.24 -17.04
N GLY A 202 -22.18 3.46 -16.61
CA GLY A 202 -22.62 4.03 -15.35
C GLY A 202 -21.76 3.59 -14.15
N TRP A 203 -21.91 4.30 -13.03
CA TRP A 203 -21.09 4.14 -11.84
C TRP A 203 -21.09 2.72 -11.21
N PRO A 204 -22.18 1.90 -11.24
CA PRO A 204 -22.16 0.55 -10.66
C PRO A 204 -21.16 -0.39 -11.35
N SER A 205 -20.95 -0.22 -12.67
CA SER A 205 -20.07 -1.05 -13.47
C SER A 205 -18.61 -0.98 -13.01
N ILE A 206 -18.20 0.15 -12.43
CA ILE A 206 -16.87 0.34 -11.83
C ILE A 206 -16.62 -0.75 -10.81
N TYR A 207 -17.55 -0.98 -9.90
CA TYR A 207 -17.43 -1.95 -8.82
C TYR A 207 -17.49 -3.39 -9.30
N TYR A 208 -18.37 -3.69 -10.27
CA TYR A 208 -18.48 -5.03 -10.82
C TYR A 208 -17.21 -5.46 -11.54
N VAL A 209 -16.61 -4.60 -12.36
CA VAL A 209 -15.35 -4.91 -13.06
C VAL A 209 -14.19 -5.14 -12.06
N HIS A 210 -14.04 -4.28 -11.04
CA HIS A 210 -13.01 -4.48 -10.03
C HIS A 210 -13.22 -5.76 -9.22
N SER A 211 -14.46 -6.12 -8.92
CA SER A 211 -14.80 -7.38 -8.26
C SER A 211 -14.38 -8.59 -9.10
N VAL A 212 -14.66 -8.58 -10.40
CA VAL A 212 -14.22 -9.66 -11.32
C VAL A 212 -12.70 -9.77 -11.38
N LEU A 213 -12.00 -8.65 -11.49
CA LEU A 213 -10.52 -8.62 -11.50
C LEU A 213 -9.93 -9.18 -10.19
N ALA A 214 -10.50 -8.80 -9.03
CA ALA A 214 -10.10 -9.34 -7.74
C ALA A 214 -10.34 -10.85 -7.65
N SER A 215 -11.46 -11.35 -8.18
CA SER A 215 -11.78 -12.78 -8.22
C SER A 215 -10.77 -13.57 -9.07
N VAL A 216 -10.48 -13.09 -10.27
CA VAL A 216 -9.56 -13.75 -11.22
C VAL A 216 -8.15 -13.84 -10.62
N ILE A 217 -7.63 -12.76 -10.06
CA ILE A 217 -6.27 -12.77 -9.48
C ILE A 217 -6.20 -13.64 -8.21
N THR A 218 -7.29 -13.71 -7.44
CA THR A 218 -7.39 -14.62 -6.28
C THR A 218 -7.32 -16.08 -6.72
N LEU A 219 -7.98 -16.43 -7.82
CA LEU A 219 -7.89 -17.77 -8.40
C LEU A 219 -6.47 -18.10 -8.86
N ILE A 220 -5.79 -17.18 -9.56
CA ILE A 220 -4.40 -17.35 -9.99
C ILE A 220 -3.49 -17.56 -8.78
N TRP A 221 -3.63 -16.76 -7.72
CA TRP A 221 -2.88 -16.94 -6.47
C TRP A 221 -3.10 -18.31 -5.85
N THR A 222 -4.35 -18.74 -5.74
CA THR A 222 -4.74 -20.02 -5.15
C THR A 222 -4.10 -21.21 -5.86
N LEU A 223 -4.02 -21.14 -7.17
CA LEU A 223 -3.45 -22.23 -7.99
C LEU A 223 -1.92 -22.23 -7.96
N PHE A 224 -1.30 -21.06 -8.01
CA PHE A 224 0.15 -20.93 -8.18
C PHE A 224 0.93 -20.86 -6.87
N PHE A 225 0.53 -20.02 -5.91
CA PHE A 225 1.35 -19.76 -4.72
C PHE A 225 1.39 -20.95 -3.75
N ARG A 226 2.54 -21.12 -3.08
CA ARG A 226 2.72 -22.08 -1.97
C ARG A 226 3.45 -21.41 -0.81
N ASN A 227 3.04 -21.74 0.43
CA ASN A 227 3.67 -21.18 1.63
C ASN A 227 5.16 -21.54 1.78
N ASN A 228 5.55 -22.69 1.25
CA ASN A 228 6.92 -23.21 1.38
C ASN A 228 7.55 -23.36 0.00
N PRO A 229 8.65 -22.60 -0.30
CA PRO A 229 9.39 -22.75 -1.55
C PRO A 229 9.87 -24.17 -1.83
N PHE A 230 10.24 -24.93 -0.78
CA PHE A 230 10.72 -26.31 -0.91
C PHE A 230 9.63 -27.29 -1.39
N LYS A 231 8.35 -26.95 -1.23
CA LYS A 231 7.21 -27.76 -1.67
C LYS A 231 6.59 -27.27 -2.98
N HIS A 232 7.19 -26.25 -3.61
CA HIS A 232 6.69 -25.71 -4.86
C HIS A 232 7.16 -26.56 -6.06
N PRO A 233 6.28 -27.01 -6.98
CA PRO A 233 6.64 -27.92 -8.04
C PRO A 233 7.65 -27.38 -9.05
N PHE A 234 7.71 -26.04 -9.23
CA PHE A 234 8.55 -25.37 -10.22
C PHE A 234 9.86 -24.81 -9.65
N VAL A 235 10.17 -25.00 -8.38
CA VAL A 235 11.39 -24.48 -7.74
C VAL A 235 12.48 -25.54 -7.75
N GLY A 236 13.59 -25.24 -8.44
CA GLY A 236 14.76 -26.11 -8.51
C GLY A 236 15.75 -25.88 -7.36
N GLU A 237 16.69 -26.81 -7.16
CA GLU A 237 17.67 -26.75 -6.06
C GLU A 237 18.54 -25.48 -6.06
N LYS A 238 18.96 -25.01 -7.25
CA LYS A 238 19.77 -23.77 -7.36
C LYS A 238 19.01 -22.56 -6.79
N GLU A 239 17.71 -22.48 -7.05
CA GLU A 239 16.85 -21.43 -6.54
C GLU A 239 16.65 -21.55 -5.04
N ILE A 240 16.44 -22.78 -4.52
CA ILE A 240 16.35 -23.08 -3.10
C ILE A 240 17.60 -22.62 -2.37
N ARG A 241 18.80 -22.97 -2.88
CA ARG A 241 20.07 -22.53 -2.28
C ARG A 241 20.15 -21.00 -2.22
N LYS A 242 19.80 -20.31 -3.32
CA LYS A 242 19.82 -18.84 -3.37
C LYS A 242 18.87 -18.20 -2.35
N ILE A 243 17.65 -18.72 -2.22
CA ILE A 243 16.66 -18.23 -1.25
C ILE A 243 17.12 -18.46 0.19
N SER A 244 17.78 -19.58 0.46
CA SER A 244 18.16 -20.01 1.82
C SER A 244 19.47 -19.40 2.31
N THR A 245 20.33 -18.91 1.42
CA THR A 245 21.63 -18.36 1.77
C THR A 245 21.50 -17.22 2.77
N GLY A 246 22.15 -17.37 3.96
CA GLY A 246 22.16 -16.37 5.02
C GLY A 246 20.89 -16.29 5.87
N LYS A 247 19.92 -17.19 5.64
CA LYS A 247 18.66 -17.26 6.43
C LYS A 247 18.70 -18.43 7.41
N ALA A 248 17.96 -18.30 8.52
CA ALA A 248 17.68 -19.42 9.42
C ALA A 248 16.79 -20.47 8.72
N PRO A 249 16.95 -21.78 9.04
CA PRO A 249 16.14 -22.84 8.44
C PRO A 249 14.63 -22.59 8.67
N ILE A 250 13.84 -22.72 7.61
CA ILE A 250 12.38 -22.48 7.64
C ILE A 250 11.65 -23.48 8.56
N THR A 251 12.23 -24.66 8.78
CA THR A 251 11.72 -25.68 9.69
C THR A 251 11.72 -25.28 11.18
N SER A 252 12.61 -24.37 11.57
CA SER A 252 12.68 -23.83 12.96
C SER A 252 11.61 -22.76 13.23
N VAL A 253 10.96 -22.22 12.21
CA VAL A 253 9.93 -21.18 12.36
C VAL A 253 8.58 -21.74 12.87
N LYS A 254 8.42 -23.07 12.92
CA LYS A 254 7.23 -23.73 13.56
C LYS A 254 7.35 -23.81 15.09
N ALA A 255 8.52 -23.74 15.66
CA ALA A 255 8.66 -23.46 17.08
C ALA A 255 8.22 -22.02 17.28
N ALA A 256 7.04 -21.84 17.87
CA ALA A 256 6.37 -20.57 18.06
C ALA A 256 7.34 -19.53 18.63
N LEU A 257 8.01 -18.80 17.74
CA LEU A 257 8.83 -17.66 18.09
C LEU A 257 7.91 -16.64 18.74
N LYS A 258 7.92 -16.59 20.06
CA LYS A 258 7.18 -15.58 20.80
C LYS A 258 7.69 -14.21 20.34
N VAL A 259 6.88 -13.50 19.54
CA VAL A 259 7.28 -12.20 19.00
C VAL A 259 7.61 -11.27 20.16
N PRO A 260 8.81 -10.68 20.23
CA PRO A 260 9.22 -9.83 21.32
C PRO A 260 8.63 -8.42 21.19
N TYR A 261 7.30 -8.31 21.26
CA TYR A 261 6.59 -7.04 21.03
C TYR A 261 7.13 -5.91 21.91
N LYS A 262 7.41 -6.16 23.19
CA LYS A 262 7.96 -5.14 24.10
C LYS A 262 9.28 -4.57 23.57
N GLN A 263 10.20 -5.41 23.14
CA GLN A 263 11.50 -4.98 22.60
C GLN A 263 11.36 -4.27 21.25
N ILE A 264 10.41 -4.72 20.40
CA ILE A 264 10.10 -4.07 19.12
C ILE A 264 9.57 -2.65 19.35
N PHE A 265 8.60 -2.47 20.26
CA PHE A 265 8.01 -1.15 20.56
C PHE A 265 8.94 -0.20 21.29
N THR A 266 9.93 -0.70 22.03
CA THR A 266 10.94 0.12 22.69
C THR A 266 12.21 0.34 21.85
N SER A 267 12.29 -0.29 20.67
CA SER A 267 13.42 -0.18 19.76
C SER A 267 13.45 1.17 19.06
N VAL A 268 14.41 2.03 19.41
CA VAL A 268 14.57 3.35 18.79
C VAL A 268 14.60 3.29 17.26
N PRO A 269 15.36 2.39 16.59
CA PRO A 269 15.34 2.28 15.15
C PRO A 269 13.95 1.98 14.56
N MET A 270 13.10 1.22 15.27
CA MET A 270 11.75 0.91 14.82
C MET A 270 10.80 2.11 14.96
N ILE A 271 10.86 2.80 16.10
CA ILE A 271 10.10 4.03 16.34
C ILE A 271 10.40 5.06 15.25
N VAL A 272 11.65 5.22 14.91
CA VAL A 272 12.09 6.18 13.89
C VAL A 272 11.61 5.80 12.49
N VAL A 273 11.59 4.51 12.18
CA VAL A 273 10.96 4.00 10.94
C VAL A 273 9.48 4.37 10.90
N TRP A 274 8.73 4.18 11.98
CA TRP A 274 7.30 4.50 12.03
C TRP A 274 7.03 6.02 11.94
N ILE A 275 7.89 6.85 12.50
CA ILE A 275 7.84 8.31 12.32
C ILE A 275 8.04 8.67 10.84
N ALA A 276 9.01 8.03 10.16
CA ALA A 276 9.18 8.23 8.71
C ALA A 276 7.97 7.74 7.90
N VAL A 277 7.35 6.63 8.31
CA VAL A 277 6.10 6.13 7.71
C VAL A 277 4.99 7.17 7.78
N MET A 278 4.82 7.86 8.92
CA MET A 278 3.81 8.93 9.05
C MET A 278 4.06 10.05 8.02
N GLY A 279 5.28 10.55 7.91
CA GLY A 279 5.62 11.59 6.92
C GLY A 279 5.35 11.13 5.48
N ASN A 280 5.77 9.91 5.15
CA ASN A 280 5.56 9.32 3.82
C ASN A 280 4.09 9.22 3.44
N PHE A 281 3.26 8.68 4.34
CA PHE A 281 1.86 8.39 4.02
C PHE A 281 0.94 9.60 4.11
N LEU A 282 1.36 10.68 4.79
CA LEU A 282 0.67 11.96 4.71
C LEU A 282 0.75 12.55 3.28
N VAL A 283 1.94 12.50 2.65
CA VAL A 283 2.11 12.90 1.24
C VAL A 283 1.40 11.93 0.29
N THR A 284 1.44 10.64 0.58
CA THR A 284 0.73 9.63 -0.22
C THR A 284 -0.78 9.86 -0.20
N GLN A 285 -1.36 10.24 0.95
CA GLN A 285 -2.78 10.60 1.05
C GLN A 285 -3.12 11.78 0.15
N PHE A 286 -2.28 12.81 0.11
CA PHE A 286 -2.47 13.94 -0.80
C PHE A 286 -2.48 13.47 -2.25
N SER A 287 -1.51 12.65 -2.65
CA SER A 287 -1.39 12.12 -4.02
C SER A 287 -2.61 11.33 -4.48
N ILE A 288 -3.16 10.52 -3.58
CA ILE A 288 -4.28 9.62 -3.91
C ILE A 288 -5.62 10.36 -3.94
N THR A 289 -5.84 11.27 -3.00
CA THR A 289 -7.18 11.82 -2.74
C THR A 289 -7.31 13.27 -3.17
N PHE A 290 -6.32 14.11 -2.83
CA PHE A 290 -6.49 15.56 -2.91
C PHE A 290 -5.80 16.21 -4.12
N TYR A 291 -4.85 15.54 -4.76
CA TYR A 291 -4.11 16.13 -5.86
C TYR A 291 -5.00 16.43 -7.08
N ASN A 292 -5.88 15.50 -7.45
CA ASN A 292 -6.84 15.75 -8.52
C ASN A 292 -7.79 16.91 -8.20
N MET A 293 -8.25 17.00 -6.94
CA MET A 293 -9.09 18.12 -6.47
C MET A 293 -8.34 19.45 -6.57
N TYR A 294 -7.05 19.48 -6.21
CA TYR A 294 -6.19 20.67 -6.37
C TYR A 294 -6.10 21.11 -7.83
N LEU A 295 -5.87 20.17 -8.75
CA LEU A 295 -5.79 20.46 -10.18
C LEU A 295 -7.09 21.07 -10.73
N VAL A 296 -8.24 20.49 -10.40
CA VAL A 296 -9.55 20.92 -10.90
C VAL A 296 -10.04 22.18 -10.21
N TRP A 297 -10.03 22.21 -8.88
CA TRP A 297 -10.68 23.29 -8.13
C TRP A 297 -9.81 24.51 -7.93
N VAL A 298 -8.51 24.33 -7.74
CA VAL A 298 -7.56 25.44 -7.48
C VAL A 298 -6.95 25.96 -8.79
N LEU A 299 -6.38 25.05 -9.59
CA LEU A 299 -5.74 25.43 -10.85
C LEU A 299 -6.72 25.62 -11.99
N LYS A 300 -8.01 25.24 -11.80
CA LYS A 300 -9.07 25.38 -12.83
C LYS A 300 -8.69 24.70 -14.15
N LEU A 301 -8.08 23.52 -14.05
CA LEU A 301 -7.84 22.67 -15.23
C LEU A 301 -9.12 21.88 -15.52
N ASP A 302 -9.31 21.53 -16.80
CA ASP A 302 -10.37 20.62 -17.19
C ASP A 302 -10.18 19.22 -16.58
N VAL A 303 -11.27 18.51 -16.37
CA VAL A 303 -11.27 17.23 -15.65
C VAL A 303 -10.43 16.17 -16.36
N GLU A 304 -10.40 16.17 -17.69
CA GLU A 304 -9.62 15.23 -18.49
C GLU A 304 -8.12 15.45 -18.31
N THR A 305 -7.64 16.69 -18.49
CA THR A 305 -6.23 17.08 -18.28
C THR A 305 -5.82 16.86 -16.82
N ALA A 306 -6.67 17.20 -15.86
CA ALA A 306 -6.39 16.98 -14.44
C ALA A 306 -6.27 15.49 -14.11
N GLY A 307 -7.13 14.64 -14.65
CA GLY A 307 -7.07 13.19 -14.48
C GLY A 307 -5.77 12.59 -15.04
N PHE A 308 -5.36 13.03 -16.24
CA PHE A 308 -4.08 12.63 -16.83
C PHE A 308 -2.88 13.07 -15.97
N LEU A 309 -2.82 14.35 -15.60
CA LEU A 309 -1.75 14.90 -14.78
C LEU A 309 -1.69 14.26 -13.39
N ALA A 310 -2.82 13.89 -12.79
CA ALA A 310 -2.86 13.23 -11.50
C ALA A 310 -2.25 11.81 -11.53
N THR A 311 -2.22 11.17 -12.69
CA THR A 311 -1.65 9.83 -12.86
C THR A 311 -0.11 9.87 -13.00
N LEU A 312 0.45 10.92 -13.60
CA LEU A 312 1.87 11.01 -13.90
C LEU A 312 2.81 10.87 -12.67
N PRO A 313 2.55 11.54 -11.53
CA PRO A 313 3.42 11.39 -10.35
C PRO A 313 3.43 9.97 -9.81
N LEU A 314 2.33 9.23 -9.94
CA LEU A 314 2.23 7.84 -9.47
C LEU A 314 3.03 6.89 -10.37
N VAL A 315 2.99 7.11 -11.69
CA VAL A 315 3.85 6.37 -12.65
C VAL A 315 5.32 6.67 -12.36
N ALA A 316 5.69 7.95 -12.24
CA ALA A 316 7.06 8.36 -11.90
C ALA A 316 7.52 7.75 -10.57
N GLN A 317 6.65 7.77 -9.54
CA GLN A 317 6.92 7.17 -8.24
C GLN A 317 7.15 5.66 -8.33
N LEU A 318 6.36 4.93 -9.13
CA LEU A 318 6.52 3.50 -9.34
C LEU A 318 7.85 3.18 -10.03
N VAL A 319 8.19 3.92 -11.09
CA VAL A 319 9.48 3.78 -11.78
C VAL A 319 10.65 4.05 -10.83
N LEU A 320 10.58 5.15 -10.05
CA LEU A 320 11.60 5.48 -9.07
C LEU A 320 11.72 4.42 -7.97
N LYS A 321 10.62 3.84 -7.50
CA LYS A 321 10.66 2.72 -6.55
C LYS A 321 11.43 1.52 -7.10
N PHE A 322 11.14 1.14 -8.34
CA PHE A 322 11.82 0.04 -9.00
C PHE A 322 13.33 0.30 -9.18
N VAL A 323 13.67 1.47 -9.73
CA VAL A 323 15.06 1.91 -9.92
C VAL A 323 15.80 1.95 -8.58
N THR A 324 15.20 2.52 -7.55
CA THR A 324 15.79 2.62 -6.21
C THR A 324 16.05 1.26 -5.59
N GLY A 325 15.12 0.32 -5.75
CA GLY A 325 15.31 -1.05 -5.27
C GLY A 325 16.54 -1.71 -5.90
N LEU A 326 16.65 -1.63 -7.23
CA LEU A 326 17.81 -2.16 -7.96
C LEU A 326 19.12 -1.45 -7.59
N LEU A 327 19.12 -0.12 -7.54
CA LEU A 327 20.29 0.67 -7.19
C LEU A 327 20.76 0.40 -5.77
N SER A 328 19.83 0.37 -4.82
CA SER A 328 20.14 0.10 -3.41
C SER A 328 20.80 -1.28 -3.18
N ASP A 329 20.45 -2.27 -4.02
CA ASP A 329 21.04 -3.60 -3.93
C ASP A 329 22.39 -3.69 -4.67
N ARG A 330 22.60 -2.89 -5.74
CA ARG A 330 23.85 -2.88 -6.53
C ARG A 330 24.97 -2.01 -5.96
N ILE A 331 24.63 -0.96 -5.24
CA ILE A 331 25.63 -0.08 -4.61
C ILE A 331 26.36 -0.86 -3.50
N THR A 332 27.67 -1.04 -3.64
CA THR A 332 28.50 -1.77 -2.67
C THR A 332 29.48 -0.90 -1.90
N PHE A 333 29.73 0.33 -2.36
CA PHE A 333 30.68 1.26 -1.73
C PHE A 333 30.13 2.01 -0.52
N LEU A 334 28.81 1.98 -0.29
CA LEU A 334 28.16 2.53 0.89
C LEU A 334 27.70 1.44 1.83
N SER A 335 27.85 1.67 3.15
CA SER A 335 27.22 0.81 4.14
C SER A 335 25.69 0.83 4.04
N GLU A 336 25.02 -0.25 4.41
CA GLU A 336 23.56 -0.35 4.36
C GLU A 336 22.87 0.78 5.13
N ARG A 337 23.43 1.19 6.27
CA ARG A 337 22.95 2.34 7.06
C ARG A 337 23.01 3.64 6.26
N ASN A 338 24.12 3.90 5.57
CA ASN A 338 24.30 5.12 4.79
C ASN A 338 23.44 5.11 3.53
N LYS A 339 23.20 3.95 2.91
CA LYS A 339 22.22 3.82 1.80
C LYS A 339 20.82 4.19 2.28
N CYS A 340 20.38 3.65 3.42
CA CYS A 340 19.07 3.98 3.98
C CYS A 340 18.92 5.48 4.26
N ARG A 341 19.95 6.11 4.84
CA ARG A 341 19.97 7.56 5.09
C ARG A 341 19.91 8.37 3.80
N PHE A 342 20.72 8.01 2.80
CA PHE A 342 20.80 8.71 1.52
C PHE A 342 19.46 8.66 0.77
N PHE A 343 18.90 7.47 0.55
CA PHE A 343 17.65 7.33 -0.19
C PHE A 343 16.45 7.96 0.53
N ASN A 344 16.40 7.87 1.86
CA ASN A 344 15.35 8.51 2.64
C ASN A 344 15.46 10.04 2.59
N SER A 345 16.69 10.58 2.63
CA SER A 345 16.91 12.03 2.52
C SER A 345 16.57 12.55 1.13
N LEU A 346 16.90 11.81 0.09
CA LEU A 346 16.53 12.15 -1.27
C LEU A 346 15.01 12.19 -1.44
N ALA A 347 14.29 11.21 -0.85
CA ALA A 347 12.84 11.19 -0.87
C ALA A 347 12.24 12.38 -0.12
N PHE A 348 12.61 12.58 1.14
CA PHE A 348 11.90 13.48 2.04
C PHE A 348 12.38 14.92 1.95
N TYR A 349 13.69 15.18 1.98
CA TYR A 349 14.19 16.54 1.81
C TYR A 349 13.96 17.06 0.40
N GLY A 350 14.11 16.19 -0.61
CA GLY A 350 13.78 16.56 -1.98
C GLY A 350 12.31 16.90 -2.15
N ALA A 351 11.41 16.07 -1.62
CA ALA A 351 9.97 16.38 -1.65
C ALA A 351 9.63 17.64 -0.87
N ALA A 352 10.22 17.84 0.32
CA ALA A 352 10.02 19.05 1.14
C ALA A 352 10.46 20.31 0.41
N PHE A 353 11.63 20.28 -0.25
CA PHE A 353 12.13 21.40 -1.05
C PHE A 353 11.12 21.80 -2.13
N PHE A 354 10.62 20.84 -2.92
CA PHE A 354 9.67 21.16 -3.98
C PHE A 354 8.30 21.59 -3.44
N PHE A 355 7.83 21.08 -2.29
CA PHE A 355 6.62 21.59 -1.65
C PHE A 355 6.78 23.06 -1.22
N VAL A 356 7.96 23.46 -0.71
CA VAL A 356 8.24 24.86 -0.41
C VAL A 356 8.24 25.69 -1.71
N VAL A 357 8.88 25.22 -2.78
CA VAL A 357 8.89 25.92 -4.07
C VAL A 357 7.46 26.15 -4.57
N VAL A 358 6.62 25.10 -4.61
CA VAL A 358 5.20 25.21 -5.04
C VAL A 358 4.42 26.22 -4.21
N ALA A 359 4.67 26.28 -2.90
CA ALA A 359 3.97 27.20 -2.00
C ALA A 359 4.18 28.69 -2.36
N PHE A 360 5.23 29.02 -3.09
CA PHE A 360 5.59 30.39 -3.45
C PHE A 360 5.55 30.70 -4.97
N VAL A 361 5.17 29.71 -5.80
CA VAL A 361 4.97 29.93 -7.24
C VAL A 361 3.65 30.66 -7.47
N HIS A 362 3.63 31.52 -8.49
CA HIS A 362 2.45 32.30 -8.84
C HIS A 362 1.32 31.38 -9.37
N PRO A 363 0.08 31.50 -8.86
CA PRO A 363 -1.02 30.61 -9.24
C PRO A 363 -1.48 30.76 -10.71
N GLU A 364 -1.06 31.84 -11.39
CA GLU A 364 -1.37 32.08 -12.80
C GLU A 364 -0.70 31.07 -13.73
N ASP A 365 0.49 30.56 -13.33
CA ASP A 365 1.23 29.55 -14.08
C ASP A 365 0.72 28.13 -13.76
N LYS A 366 -0.52 27.85 -14.17
CA LYS A 366 -1.25 26.59 -13.82
C LYS A 366 -0.44 25.33 -14.12
N ILE A 367 0.15 25.23 -15.32
CA ILE A 367 0.92 24.06 -15.75
C ILE A 367 2.20 23.92 -14.94
N LEU A 368 2.89 25.01 -14.67
CA LEU A 368 4.09 25.02 -13.82
C LEU A 368 3.76 24.56 -12.40
N CYS A 369 2.67 25.08 -11.80
CA CYS A 369 2.18 24.65 -10.49
C CYS A 369 1.85 23.14 -10.47
N ALA A 370 1.18 22.63 -11.51
CA ALA A 370 0.85 21.21 -11.62
C ALA A 370 2.13 20.34 -11.69
N ILE A 371 3.09 20.70 -12.55
CA ILE A 371 4.36 19.97 -12.70
C ILE A 371 5.18 20.03 -11.40
N LEU A 372 5.32 21.19 -10.79
CA LEU A 372 6.08 21.34 -9.55
C LEU A 372 5.44 20.58 -8.38
N THR A 373 4.11 20.47 -8.33
CA THR A 373 3.40 19.68 -7.31
C THR A 373 3.53 18.16 -7.58
N MET A 374 3.76 17.75 -8.82
CA MET A 374 4.01 16.36 -9.19
C MET A 374 5.36 15.86 -8.66
N ILE A 375 6.40 16.70 -8.67
CA ILE A 375 7.77 16.31 -8.32
C ILE A 375 7.88 15.77 -6.88
N PRO A 376 7.39 16.44 -5.82
CA PRO A 376 7.49 15.92 -4.46
C PRO A 376 6.78 14.59 -4.29
N GLN A 377 5.67 14.37 -4.98
CA GLN A 377 4.96 13.10 -4.96
C GLN A 377 5.80 11.99 -5.61
N ALA A 378 6.46 12.27 -6.75
CA ALA A 378 7.34 11.32 -7.41
C ALA A 378 8.58 10.98 -6.54
N MET A 379 9.17 11.97 -5.87
CA MET A 379 10.36 11.79 -5.03
C MET A 379 10.16 10.82 -3.87
N ILE A 380 8.96 10.68 -3.36
CA ILE A 380 8.62 9.64 -2.37
C ILE A 380 8.93 8.23 -2.92
N GLY A 381 9.07 8.05 -4.22
CA GLY A 381 9.51 6.81 -4.85
C GLY A 381 10.89 6.30 -4.43
N PHE A 382 11.73 7.11 -3.80
CA PHE A 382 13.03 6.68 -3.26
C PHE A 382 12.93 5.95 -1.91
N ASN A 383 11.77 5.88 -1.28
CA ASN A 383 11.57 5.28 0.04
C ASN A 383 11.90 3.77 0.19
N PRO A 384 11.87 2.90 -0.87
CA PRO A 384 12.28 1.50 -0.70
C PRO A 384 13.73 1.34 -0.27
N GLY A 385 14.62 2.21 -0.75
CA GLY A 385 16.02 2.24 -0.31
C GLY A 385 16.23 2.87 1.07
N GLY A 386 15.22 3.58 1.61
CA GLY A 386 15.23 4.27 2.89
C GLY A 386 14.63 3.45 4.05
N PHE A 387 13.59 4.00 4.69
CA PHE A 387 12.98 3.40 5.89
C PHE A 387 12.40 2.00 5.65
N ASN A 388 11.88 1.70 4.46
CA ASN A 388 11.36 0.38 4.13
C ASN A 388 12.46 -0.70 4.20
N LYS A 389 13.64 -0.44 3.60
CA LYS A 389 14.78 -1.36 3.67
C LYS A 389 15.31 -1.49 5.10
N SER A 390 15.45 -0.36 5.82
CA SER A 390 15.86 -0.33 7.22
C SER A 390 14.98 -1.23 8.10
N SER A 391 13.64 -1.16 7.96
CA SER A 391 12.70 -1.96 8.74
C SER A 391 12.93 -3.47 8.59
N VAL A 392 13.17 -3.93 7.37
CA VAL A 392 13.38 -5.36 7.08
C VAL A 392 14.76 -5.83 7.54
N LEU A 393 15.81 -5.01 7.33
CA LEU A 393 17.17 -5.36 7.73
C LEU A 393 17.33 -5.46 9.25
N VAL A 394 16.69 -4.56 10.00
CA VAL A 394 16.73 -4.56 11.47
C VAL A 394 15.87 -5.68 12.05
N ALA A 395 14.68 -5.92 11.49
CA ALA A 395 13.71 -6.88 12.03
C ALA A 395 13.99 -8.34 11.65
N ARG A 396 14.68 -8.62 10.55
CA ARG A 396 15.00 -9.97 10.06
C ARG A 396 13.77 -10.90 10.06
N GLN A 397 13.81 -11.99 10.86
CA GLN A 397 12.72 -12.97 10.98
C GLN A 397 11.42 -12.40 11.56
N PHE A 398 11.49 -11.28 12.28
CA PHE A 398 10.33 -10.59 12.85
C PHE A 398 9.76 -9.50 11.93
N SER A 399 10.24 -9.40 10.68
CA SER A 399 9.72 -8.45 9.69
C SER A 399 8.18 -8.46 9.55
N PRO A 400 7.47 -9.61 9.58
CA PRO A 400 6.02 -9.60 9.54
C PRO A 400 5.38 -8.81 10.69
N ALA A 401 5.91 -8.96 11.92
CA ALA A 401 5.39 -8.26 13.10
C ALA A 401 5.67 -6.74 13.03
N VAL A 402 6.88 -6.35 12.62
CA VAL A 402 7.24 -4.94 12.43
C VAL A 402 6.39 -4.30 11.34
N LEU A 403 6.18 -4.99 10.22
CA LEU A 403 5.34 -4.49 9.12
C LEU A 403 3.85 -4.46 9.48
N THR A 404 3.39 -5.30 10.44
CA THR A 404 2.06 -5.17 11.04
C THR A 404 1.88 -3.80 11.71
N VAL A 405 2.83 -3.40 12.55
CA VAL A 405 2.81 -2.08 13.21
C VAL A 405 2.96 -0.96 12.18
N THR A 406 3.81 -1.15 11.18
CA THR A 406 3.96 -0.20 10.06
C THR A 406 2.63 0.03 9.34
N GLN A 407 1.87 -1.02 9.07
CA GLN A 407 0.54 -0.88 8.46
C GLN A 407 -0.47 -0.18 9.40
N ALA A 408 -0.41 -0.43 10.70
CA ALA A 408 -1.25 0.28 11.65
C ALA A 408 -0.96 1.78 11.66
N VAL A 409 0.31 2.17 11.68
CA VAL A 409 0.75 3.58 11.61
C VAL A 409 0.32 4.22 10.28
N LEU A 410 0.52 3.52 9.15
CA LEU A 410 0.08 3.95 7.83
C LEU A 410 -1.43 4.24 7.82
N CYS A 411 -2.25 3.30 8.27
CA CYS A 411 -3.71 3.44 8.25
C CYS A 411 -4.18 4.56 9.17
N SER A 412 -3.56 4.71 10.34
CA SER A 412 -3.83 5.84 11.25
C SER A 412 -3.50 7.17 10.59
N THR A 413 -2.40 7.24 9.85
CA THR A 413 -1.98 8.45 9.13
C THR A 413 -2.94 8.78 7.98
N LEU A 414 -3.34 7.79 7.18
CA LEU A 414 -4.29 7.97 6.08
C LEU A 414 -5.68 8.36 6.60
N PHE A 415 -6.12 7.77 7.71
CA PHE A 415 -7.37 8.14 8.37
C PHE A 415 -7.32 9.61 8.83
N ALA A 416 -6.30 10.00 9.58
CA ALA A 416 -6.12 11.38 10.03
C ALA A 416 -6.00 12.36 8.85
N GLY A 417 -5.24 12.02 7.82
CA GLY A 417 -5.06 12.81 6.60
C GLY A 417 -6.36 13.10 5.85
N SER A 418 -7.35 12.20 5.94
CA SER A 418 -8.68 12.38 5.34
C SER A 418 -9.48 13.55 5.95
N PHE A 419 -9.10 14.00 7.14
CA PHE A 419 -9.72 15.14 7.82
C PHE A 419 -8.82 16.38 7.83
N ILE A 420 -7.49 16.21 7.87
CA ILE A 420 -6.52 17.32 7.96
C ILE A 420 -6.64 18.25 6.75
N VAL A 421 -6.60 17.71 5.52
CA VAL A 421 -6.62 18.55 4.31
C VAL A 421 -7.94 19.29 4.17
N PRO A 422 -9.13 18.66 4.25
CA PRO A 422 -10.40 19.40 4.17
C PRO A 422 -10.57 20.47 5.26
N SER A 423 -10.01 20.24 6.47
CA SER A 423 -10.05 21.24 7.54
C SER A 423 -9.20 22.47 7.25
N LEU A 424 -8.10 22.30 6.50
CA LEU A 424 -7.19 23.39 6.11
C LEU A 424 -7.61 24.06 4.81
N THR A 425 -8.48 23.44 4.02
CA THR A 425 -8.90 23.90 2.69
C THR A 425 -10.41 24.01 2.54
N PRO A 426 -11.13 24.72 3.45
CA PRO A 426 -12.58 24.78 3.42
C PRO A 426 -13.14 25.45 2.15
N ASN A 427 -12.41 26.41 1.57
CA ASN A 427 -12.81 27.13 0.36
C ASN A 427 -12.05 26.69 -0.90
N ASN A 428 -11.14 25.73 -0.80
CA ASN A 428 -10.28 25.26 -1.87
C ASN A 428 -9.53 26.37 -2.62
N THR A 429 -8.99 27.34 -1.87
CA THR A 429 -8.20 28.44 -2.40
C THR A 429 -6.72 28.07 -2.49
N PHE A 430 -5.98 28.73 -3.39
CA PHE A 430 -4.52 28.56 -3.50
C PHE A 430 -3.80 28.86 -2.19
N ALA A 431 -4.22 29.91 -1.47
CA ALA A 431 -3.64 30.28 -0.17
C ALA A 431 -3.80 29.20 0.90
N GLU A 432 -4.93 28.49 0.90
CA GLU A 432 -5.18 27.38 1.81
C GLU A 432 -4.28 26.17 1.45
N TYR A 433 -4.18 25.81 0.18
CA TYR A 433 -3.29 24.73 -0.27
C TYR A 433 -1.80 25.06 -0.04
N ARG A 434 -1.41 26.34 -0.11
CA ARG A 434 -0.07 26.76 0.29
C ARG A 434 0.26 26.35 1.73
N ASN A 435 -0.68 26.50 2.65
CA ASN A 435 -0.49 26.09 4.04
C ASN A 435 -0.36 24.54 4.15
N VAL A 436 -1.10 23.79 3.36
CA VAL A 436 -0.96 22.31 3.28
C VAL A 436 0.43 21.92 2.79
N PHE A 437 0.95 22.56 1.74
CA PHE A 437 2.29 22.28 1.20
C PHE A 437 3.39 22.61 2.23
N LEU A 438 3.28 23.74 2.92
CA LEU A 438 4.22 24.11 3.98
C LEU A 438 4.15 23.14 5.17
N LEU A 439 2.97 22.69 5.57
CA LEU A 439 2.80 21.67 6.59
C LEU A 439 3.51 20.37 6.18
N TYR A 440 3.32 19.90 4.94
CA TYR A 440 3.98 18.71 4.44
C TYR A 440 5.50 18.85 4.39
N ALA A 441 6.01 20.00 3.97
CA ALA A 441 7.44 20.28 3.97
C ALA A 441 8.03 20.18 5.39
N VAL A 442 7.38 20.80 6.39
CA VAL A 442 7.81 20.72 7.79
C VAL A 442 7.79 19.29 8.32
N VAL A 443 6.70 18.55 8.09
CA VAL A 443 6.57 17.16 8.54
C VAL A 443 7.66 16.29 7.91
N LEU A 444 7.93 16.41 6.61
CA LEU A 444 8.98 15.65 5.93
C LEU A 444 10.37 15.97 6.45
N VAL A 445 10.68 17.26 6.68
CA VAL A 445 11.98 17.68 7.24
C VAL A 445 12.16 17.11 8.64
N VAL A 446 11.18 17.26 9.52
CA VAL A 446 11.27 16.78 10.90
C VAL A 446 11.42 15.24 10.95
N THR A 447 10.56 14.53 10.25
CA THR A 447 10.56 13.05 10.26
C THR A 447 11.85 12.49 9.66
N ASN A 448 12.39 13.11 8.60
CA ASN A 448 13.66 12.68 8.00
C ASN A 448 14.85 13.00 8.88
N THR A 449 14.88 14.17 9.52
CA THR A 449 15.98 14.54 10.44
C THR A 449 16.07 13.54 11.57
N ILE A 450 14.95 13.16 12.19
CA ILE A 450 14.88 12.12 13.22
C ILE A 450 15.37 10.78 12.65
N PHE A 451 14.95 10.42 11.43
CA PHE A 451 15.38 9.18 10.78
C PHE A 451 16.89 9.15 10.54
N ILE A 452 17.50 10.20 10.01
CA ILE A 452 18.95 10.25 9.75
C ILE A 452 19.76 10.05 11.02
N ILE A 453 19.35 10.65 12.13
CA ILE A 453 20.08 10.60 13.39
C ILE A 453 20.06 9.15 13.94
N PHE A 454 18.91 8.52 14.01
CA PHE A 454 18.70 7.26 14.74
C PHE A 454 18.59 6.02 13.85
N CYS A 455 18.61 6.15 12.52
CA CYS A 455 18.51 5.01 11.58
C CYS A 455 19.62 3.99 11.84
N ARG A 456 19.24 2.71 11.84
CA ARG A 456 20.14 1.55 11.80
C ARG A 456 19.73 0.62 10.66
N ALA A 457 20.69 -0.20 10.21
CA ALA A 457 20.48 -1.21 9.18
C ALA A 457 21.04 -2.58 9.57
N GLU A 458 21.58 -2.67 10.79
CA GLU A 458 22.07 -3.92 11.37
C GLU A 458 20.94 -4.63 12.09
N ALA A 459 21.01 -5.98 12.12
CA ALA A 459 20.04 -6.79 12.85
C ALA A 459 19.99 -6.39 14.33
N ALA A 460 18.79 -6.15 14.85
CA ALA A 460 18.59 -5.77 16.24
C ALA A 460 18.99 -6.91 17.19
N GLU A 461 19.40 -6.58 18.42
CA GLU A 461 19.84 -7.56 19.44
C GLU A 461 18.75 -8.58 19.73
N TRP A 462 17.49 -8.14 19.84
CA TRP A 462 16.35 -9.04 20.05
C TRP A 462 16.12 -10.05 18.90
N THR A 463 16.83 -9.91 17.77
CA THR A 463 16.86 -10.92 16.69
C THR A 463 17.98 -11.93 16.87
N LYS A 464 18.99 -11.66 17.74
CA LYS A 464 20.17 -12.48 17.98
C LYS A 464 20.01 -13.44 19.17
N GLU A 465 19.36 -13.02 20.24
CA GLU A 465 19.18 -13.76 21.49
C GLU A 465 18.62 -15.19 21.30
N MET A 466 17.88 -15.42 20.21
CA MET A 466 17.34 -16.73 19.92
C MET A 466 18.34 -17.71 19.28
N LYS A 467 19.47 -17.26 18.77
CA LYS A 467 20.52 -18.16 18.29
C LYS A 467 21.25 -18.82 19.48
N GLU A 468 21.37 -18.14 20.59
CA GLU A 468 22.03 -18.67 21.80
C GLU A 468 21.13 -19.72 22.48
N VAL A 469 19.84 -19.44 22.65
CA VAL A 469 18.90 -20.40 23.24
C VAL A 469 18.75 -21.67 22.37
N GLN A 470 18.81 -21.56 21.04
CA GLN A 470 18.81 -22.72 20.14
C GLN A 470 20.12 -23.50 20.19
N SER A 471 21.27 -22.83 20.32
CA SER A 471 22.56 -23.50 20.43
C SER A 471 22.73 -24.21 21.77
N GLU A 472 22.09 -23.73 22.83
CA GLU A 472 22.06 -24.41 24.15
C GLU A 472 21.04 -25.55 24.15
N GLY A 473 19.87 -25.40 23.53
CA GLY A 473 18.86 -26.47 23.38
C GLY A 473 19.38 -27.67 22.58
N ASP A 474 20.11 -27.41 21.48
CA ASP A 474 20.73 -28.46 20.67
C ASP A 474 21.93 -29.14 21.41
N LYS A 475 22.62 -28.44 22.29
CA LYS A 475 23.68 -29.04 23.13
C LYS A 475 23.11 -29.92 24.23
N VAL A 476 21.96 -29.58 24.79
CA VAL A 476 21.27 -30.39 25.79
C VAL A 476 20.56 -31.62 25.20
N GLY A 477 20.06 -31.52 23.93
CA GLY A 477 19.44 -32.63 23.22
C GLY A 477 20.42 -33.68 22.65
N VAL A 478 21.73 -33.38 22.61
CA VAL A 478 22.76 -34.33 22.18
C VAL A 478 23.41 -35.04 23.37
N ALA A 479 23.14 -34.56 24.60
CA ALA A 479 23.68 -35.15 25.86
C ALA A 479 22.64 -36.02 26.60
N ALA A 480 21.46 -36.26 26.05
CA ALA A 480 20.44 -37.20 26.53
C ALA A 480 20.15 -38.24 25.42
#